data_78a2d06a0f689df8047013deb7923f54
#
_entry.id   78a2d06a0f689df8047013deb7923f54
#
_cell.length_a   1.000
_cell.length_b   1.000
_cell.length_c   1.000
_cell.angle_alpha   90.00
_cell.angle_beta   90.00
_cell.angle_gamma   90.00
#
_symmetry.space_group_name_H-M   'P 1'
#
loop_
_entity.id
_entity.type
_entity.pdbx_description
1 polymer ?
#
loop_
_entity_poly.entity_id
_entity_poly.type
_entity_poly.pdbx_seq_one_letter_code
_entity_poly.pdbx_strand_id
1 'polypeptide(L)'
;MCGVADIFGSTGRAYIQLAKEEPNLFKIFILHKRNGIASLDDLYQSETNPCTAELISKNLSISIEQAKNLHLNMLIYTIGLGTIFSVVMPGISTDEIYEQQETAYKAFLAQTIREKDDQSNE
;
A
#
# COMPACT_ATOMS: atom_id res chain seq x y z
N MET A 1 -0.23 1.63 -20.80
CA MET A 1 0.59 0.87 -19.84
C MET A 1 0.45 1.48 -18.45
N CYS A 2 0.11 0.67 -17.46
CA CYS A 2 -0.06 1.17 -16.09
C CYS A 2 1.28 1.47 -15.44
N GLY A 3 1.47 2.69 -14.96
CA GLY A 3 2.63 3.04 -14.17
C GLY A 3 2.48 2.57 -12.73
N VAL A 4 3.53 2.71 -11.94
CA VAL A 4 3.53 2.29 -10.53
C VAL A 4 2.49 3.08 -9.72
N ALA A 5 2.34 4.37 -10.02
CA ALA A 5 1.32 5.22 -9.37
C ALA A 5 -0.09 4.68 -9.65
N ASP A 6 -0.34 4.16 -10.85
CA ASP A 6 -1.64 3.57 -11.21
C ASP A 6 -1.89 2.27 -10.45
N ILE A 7 -0.86 1.46 -10.26
CA ILE A 7 -0.96 0.20 -9.48
C ILE A 7 -1.40 0.53 -8.05
N PHE A 8 -0.69 1.44 -7.38
CA PHE A 8 -1.02 1.83 -6.02
C PHE A 8 -2.37 2.55 -5.94
N GLY A 9 -2.66 3.42 -6.91
CA GLY A 9 -3.93 4.13 -6.97
C GLY A 9 -5.11 3.19 -7.11
N SER A 10 -5.04 2.26 -8.08
CA SER A 10 -6.13 1.32 -8.33
C SER A 10 -6.36 0.39 -7.14
N THR A 11 -5.29 -0.22 -6.63
CA THR A 11 -5.40 -1.16 -5.51
C THR A 11 -5.84 -0.45 -4.23
N GLY A 12 -5.25 0.70 -3.94
CA GLY A 12 -5.60 1.49 -2.75
C GLY A 12 -7.03 1.97 -2.78
N ARG A 13 -7.50 2.43 -3.93
CA ARG A 13 -8.89 2.88 -4.09
C ARG A 13 -9.86 1.72 -3.92
N ALA A 14 -9.49 0.52 -4.38
CA ALA A 14 -10.33 -0.66 -4.21
C ALA A 14 -10.53 -0.99 -2.72
N TYR A 15 -9.48 -0.91 -1.90
CA TYR A 15 -9.59 -1.09 -0.46
C TYR A 15 -10.50 -0.05 0.18
N ILE A 16 -10.35 1.21 -0.19
CA ILE A 16 -11.17 2.30 0.34
C ILE A 16 -12.64 2.14 -0.08
N GLN A 17 -12.85 1.76 -1.34
CA GLN A 17 -14.20 1.53 -1.88
C GLN A 17 -14.89 0.41 -1.09
N LEU A 18 -14.19 -0.69 -0.82
CA LEU A 18 -14.72 -1.79 -0.04
C LEU A 18 -15.05 -1.34 1.38
N ALA A 19 -14.16 -0.58 2.02
CA ALA A 19 -14.37 -0.06 3.36
C ALA A 19 -15.59 0.84 3.44
N LYS A 20 -15.85 1.63 2.40
CA LYS A 20 -16.97 2.54 2.33
C LYS A 20 -18.29 1.82 2.07
N GLU A 21 -18.32 0.94 1.09
CA GLU A 21 -19.55 0.29 0.64
C GLU A 21 -19.93 -0.92 1.49
N GLU A 22 -18.92 -1.65 1.96
CA GLU A 22 -19.14 -2.88 2.73
C GLU A 22 -18.23 -2.88 3.97
N PRO A 23 -18.49 -1.97 4.94
CA PRO A 23 -17.60 -1.83 6.10
C PRO A 23 -17.50 -3.11 6.94
N ASN A 24 -18.59 -3.88 7.06
CA ASN A 24 -18.55 -5.12 7.83
C ASN A 24 -17.71 -6.19 7.12
N LEU A 25 -17.85 -6.29 5.80
CA LEU A 25 -17.03 -7.20 5.00
C LEU A 25 -15.57 -6.82 5.05
N PHE A 26 -15.27 -5.52 4.95
CA PHE A 26 -13.91 -5.02 5.08
C PHE A 26 -13.30 -5.42 6.43
N LYS A 27 -14.04 -5.25 7.52
CA LYS A 27 -13.59 -5.62 8.86
C LYS A 27 -13.29 -7.11 8.96
N ILE A 28 -14.15 -7.95 8.42
CA ILE A 28 -13.93 -9.41 8.39
C ILE A 28 -12.68 -9.74 7.60
N PHE A 29 -12.50 -9.14 6.43
CA PHE A 29 -11.36 -9.36 5.56
C PHE A 29 -10.04 -8.95 6.25
N ILE A 30 -10.03 -7.80 6.91
CA ILE A 30 -8.82 -7.26 7.53
C ILE A 30 -8.51 -7.96 8.85
N LEU A 31 -9.53 -8.30 9.64
CA LEU A 31 -9.35 -8.79 11.00
C LEU A 31 -9.29 -10.30 11.09
N HIS A 32 -9.47 -11.03 9.98
CA HIS A 32 -9.42 -12.49 10.05
C HIS A 32 -8.01 -12.94 10.45
N LYS A 33 -7.95 -13.99 11.26
CA LYS A 33 -6.68 -14.52 11.75
C LYS A 33 -5.91 -15.19 10.61
N ARG A 34 -4.65 -14.80 10.45
CA ARG A 34 -3.75 -15.39 9.47
C ARG A 34 -2.77 -16.31 10.18
N ASN A 35 -2.69 -17.55 9.73
CA ASN A 35 -1.76 -18.53 10.29
C ASN A 35 -0.41 -18.44 9.58
N GLY A 36 0.66 -18.70 10.32
CA GLY A 36 2.00 -18.78 9.77
C GLY A 36 2.67 -17.44 9.52
N ILE A 37 2.09 -16.35 10.04
CA ILE A 37 2.67 -15.01 9.89
C ILE A 37 3.53 -14.71 11.12
N ALA A 38 4.85 -14.69 10.90
CA ALA A 38 5.83 -14.42 11.97
C ALA A 38 6.64 -13.15 11.72
N SER A 39 6.52 -12.54 10.54
CA SER A 39 7.27 -11.34 10.16
C SER A 39 6.45 -10.48 9.20
N LEU A 40 6.92 -9.24 8.98
CA LEU A 40 6.31 -8.37 7.98
C LEU A 40 6.48 -8.93 6.57
N ASP A 41 7.59 -9.62 6.32
CA ASP A 41 7.81 -10.25 5.03
C ASP A 41 6.78 -11.36 4.76
N ASP A 42 6.49 -12.18 5.78
CA ASP A 42 5.44 -13.19 5.68
C ASP A 42 4.08 -12.56 5.37
N LEU A 43 3.76 -11.47 6.05
CA LEU A 43 2.53 -10.73 5.80
C LEU A 43 2.48 -10.22 4.36
N TYR A 44 3.57 -9.63 3.91
CA TYR A 44 3.66 -9.11 2.55
C TYR A 44 3.42 -10.21 1.52
N GLN A 45 4.07 -11.37 1.69
CA GLN A 45 3.93 -12.49 0.76
C GLN A 45 2.51 -13.04 0.74
N SER A 46 1.82 -13.05 1.87
CA SER A 46 0.45 -13.57 1.95
C SER A 46 -0.58 -12.64 1.29
N GLU A 47 -0.29 -11.35 1.25
CA GLU A 47 -1.27 -10.34 0.80
C GLU A 47 -0.99 -9.83 -0.62
N THR A 48 0.14 -10.18 -1.22
CA THR A 48 0.55 -9.60 -2.50
C THR A 48 0.97 -10.67 -3.51
N ASN A 49 0.95 -10.27 -4.79
CA ASN A 49 1.47 -11.09 -5.87
C ASN A 49 2.97 -10.81 -6.00
N PRO A 50 3.84 -11.86 -6.00
CA PRO A 50 5.29 -11.65 -6.12
C PRO A 50 5.71 -10.85 -7.35
N CYS A 51 4.97 -10.93 -8.44
CA CYS A 51 5.29 -10.20 -9.67
C CYS A 51 5.15 -8.69 -9.52
N THR A 52 4.38 -8.23 -8.55
CA THR A 52 4.16 -6.79 -8.33
C THR A 52 5.46 -6.11 -7.92
N ALA A 53 6.23 -6.71 -7.01
CA ALA A 53 7.51 -6.13 -6.56
C ALA A 53 8.49 -6.03 -7.72
N GLU A 54 8.54 -7.04 -8.60
CA GLU A 54 9.39 -7.00 -9.79
C GLU A 54 9.01 -5.86 -10.73
N LEU A 55 7.72 -5.68 -10.94
CA LEU A 55 7.20 -4.61 -11.80
C LEU A 55 7.56 -3.24 -11.23
N ILE A 56 7.38 -3.04 -9.93
CA ILE A 56 7.73 -1.79 -9.25
C ILE A 56 9.23 -1.54 -9.37
N SER A 57 10.04 -2.56 -9.13
CA SER A 57 11.50 -2.49 -9.22
C SER A 57 11.94 -2.00 -10.60
N LYS A 58 11.38 -2.58 -11.65
CA LYS A 58 11.72 -2.21 -13.03
C LYS A 58 11.28 -0.79 -13.37
N ASN A 59 10.05 -0.42 -13.01
CA ASN A 59 9.51 0.89 -13.39
C ASN A 59 10.17 2.05 -12.66
N LEU A 60 10.63 1.83 -11.43
CA LEU A 60 11.27 2.88 -10.64
C LEU A 60 12.79 2.77 -10.63
N SER A 61 13.35 1.75 -11.26
CA SER A 61 14.79 1.49 -11.28
C SER A 61 15.37 1.40 -9.86
N ILE A 62 14.70 0.67 -9.00
CA ILE A 62 15.12 0.41 -7.62
C ILE A 62 15.29 -1.09 -7.42
N SER A 63 15.90 -1.50 -6.31
CA SER A 63 16.06 -2.91 -6.00
C SER A 63 14.72 -3.56 -5.66
N ILE A 64 14.66 -4.89 -5.75
CA ILE A 64 13.46 -5.64 -5.36
C ILE A 64 13.15 -5.43 -3.89
N GLU A 65 14.17 -5.35 -3.03
CA GLU A 65 13.98 -5.08 -1.61
C GLU A 65 13.35 -3.72 -1.37
N GLN A 66 13.81 -2.69 -2.07
CA GLN A 66 13.22 -1.34 -2.00
C GLN A 66 11.78 -1.34 -2.51
N ALA A 67 11.52 -2.09 -3.58
CA ALA A 67 10.17 -2.21 -4.14
C ALA A 67 9.22 -2.88 -3.15
N LYS A 68 9.67 -3.94 -2.49
CA LYS A 68 8.89 -4.63 -1.45
C LYS A 68 8.58 -3.69 -0.28
N ASN A 69 9.57 -2.95 0.18
CA ASN A 69 9.40 -2.01 1.30
C ASN A 69 8.41 -0.91 0.96
N LEU A 70 8.51 -0.35 -0.23
CA LEU A 70 7.57 0.68 -0.70
C LEU A 70 6.15 0.12 -0.75
N HIS A 71 5.99 -1.05 -1.35
CA HIS A 71 4.69 -1.71 -1.47
C HIS A 71 4.10 -2.05 -0.09
N LEU A 72 4.91 -2.61 0.80
CA LEU A 72 4.49 -2.94 2.16
C LEU A 72 4.02 -1.70 2.92
N ASN A 73 4.76 -0.61 2.85
CA ASN A 73 4.39 0.65 3.50
C ASN A 73 3.05 1.16 2.97
N MET A 74 2.85 1.11 1.66
CA MET A 74 1.58 1.53 1.07
C MET A 74 0.44 0.61 1.46
N LEU A 75 0.69 -0.69 1.56
CA LEU A 75 -0.32 -1.66 1.99
C LEU A 75 -0.77 -1.37 3.43
N ILE A 76 0.19 -1.21 4.34
CA ILE A 76 -0.11 -0.92 5.74
C ILE A 76 -0.89 0.39 5.87
N TYR A 77 -0.43 1.43 5.16
CA TYR A 77 -1.07 2.74 5.20
C TYR A 77 -2.51 2.68 4.67
N THR A 78 -2.71 2.02 3.55
CA THR A 78 -4.03 1.89 2.92
C THR A 78 -5.00 1.12 3.80
N ILE A 79 -4.55 0.03 4.41
CA ILE A 79 -5.39 -0.76 5.33
C ILE A 79 -5.75 0.09 6.55
N GLY A 80 -4.80 0.87 7.08
CA GLY A 80 -5.05 1.79 8.18
C GLY A 80 -6.09 2.84 7.85
N LEU A 81 -5.97 3.46 6.69
CA LEU A 81 -6.95 4.44 6.21
C LEU A 81 -8.33 3.81 6.05
N GLY A 82 -8.39 2.63 5.43
CA GLY A 82 -9.65 1.91 5.25
C GLY A 82 -10.30 1.57 6.57
N THR A 83 -9.50 1.17 7.56
CA THR A 83 -10.00 0.85 8.90
C THR A 83 -10.62 2.09 9.55
N ILE A 84 -9.92 3.22 9.49
CA ILE A 84 -10.44 4.49 10.03
C ILE A 84 -11.74 4.85 9.32
N PHE A 85 -11.75 4.78 7.99
CA PHE A 85 -12.90 5.15 7.18
C PHE A 85 -14.11 4.25 7.46
N SER A 86 -13.88 2.97 7.74
CA SER A 86 -14.97 2.03 8.03
C SER A 86 -15.58 2.21 9.42
N VAL A 87 -14.84 2.84 10.34
CA VAL A 87 -15.29 3.02 11.72
C VAL A 87 -15.80 4.44 11.98
N VAL A 88 -15.12 5.45 11.44
CA VAL A 88 -15.38 6.86 11.74
C VAL A 88 -16.26 7.54 10.67
N MET A 89 -16.75 6.76 9.78
CA MET A 89 -17.53 7.27 8.69
C MET A 89 -18.36 8.48 8.88
N PRO A 90 -19.23 9.13 8.72
CA PRO A 90 -19.46 9.76 7.45
C PRO A 90 -19.19 11.26 7.48
N GLY A 91 -18.11 11.73 7.84
CA GLY A 91 -17.76 13.15 7.74
C GLY A 91 -16.57 13.36 6.82
N ILE A 92 -15.92 12.29 6.43
CA ILE A 92 -14.69 12.36 5.61
C ILE A 92 -15.03 11.97 4.17
N SER A 93 -14.71 12.85 3.22
CA SER A 93 -14.99 12.56 1.81
C SER A 93 -14.00 11.53 1.27
N THR A 94 -14.44 10.80 0.25
CA THR A 94 -13.58 9.83 -0.45
C THR A 94 -12.38 10.54 -1.09
N ASP A 95 -12.61 11.73 -1.66
CA ASP A 95 -11.53 12.52 -2.28
C ASP A 95 -10.45 12.89 -1.27
N GLU A 96 -10.83 13.25 -0.05
CA GLU A 96 -9.89 13.57 1.01
C GLU A 96 -9.03 12.36 1.38
N ILE A 97 -9.63 11.18 1.44
CA ILE A 97 -8.92 9.93 1.69
C ILE A 97 -7.93 9.64 0.56
N TYR A 98 -8.36 9.81 -0.69
CA TYR A 98 -7.49 9.56 -1.84
C TYR A 98 -6.30 10.53 -1.88
N GLU A 99 -6.53 11.80 -1.53
CA GLU A 99 -5.45 12.78 -1.43
C GLU A 99 -4.43 12.37 -0.37
N GLN A 100 -4.91 11.85 0.75
CA GLN A 100 -4.03 11.40 1.83
C GLN A 100 -3.22 10.17 1.39
N GLN A 101 -3.81 9.24 0.66
CA GLN A 101 -3.09 8.11 0.08
C GLN A 101 -2.00 8.57 -0.87
N GLU A 102 -2.31 9.53 -1.72
CA GLU A 102 -1.34 10.06 -2.68
C GLU A 102 -0.18 10.76 -1.97
N THR A 103 -0.48 11.52 -0.93
CA THR A 103 0.53 12.19 -0.10
C THR A 103 1.48 11.16 0.52
N ALA A 104 0.93 10.08 1.07
CA ALA A 104 1.73 9.00 1.66
C ALA A 104 2.60 8.32 0.60
N TYR A 105 2.05 8.04 -0.58
CA TYR A 105 2.81 7.44 -1.68
C TYR A 105 4.00 8.31 -2.06
N LYS A 106 3.78 9.61 -2.22
CA LYS A 106 4.86 10.54 -2.57
C LYS A 106 5.94 10.58 -1.50
N ALA A 107 5.55 10.54 -0.23
CA ALA A 107 6.50 10.56 0.89
C ALA A 107 7.33 9.28 0.91
N PHE A 108 6.71 8.12 0.78
CA PHE A 108 7.42 6.84 0.76
C PHE A 108 8.32 6.72 -0.47
N LEU A 109 7.84 7.18 -1.62
CA LEU A 109 8.62 7.17 -2.85
C LEU A 109 9.86 8.07 -2.71
N ALA A 110 9.69 9.26 -2.16
CA ALA A 110 10.81 10.19 -1.95
C ALA A 110 11.88 9.57 -1.04
N GLN A 111 11.47 8.89 0.02
CA GLN A 111 12.39 8.19 0.91
C GLN A 111 13.14 7.08 0.18
N THR A 112 12.42 6.30 -0.62
CA THR A 112 13.01 5.20 -1.40
C THR A 112 14.04 5.71 -2.39
N ILE A 113 13.74 6.80 -3.09
CA ILE A 113 14.66 7.42 -4.05
C ILE A 113 15.90 7.96 -3.33
N ARG A 114 15.73 8.58 -2.18
CA ARG A 114 16.86 9.10 -1.37
C ARG A 114 17.79 7.96 -0.94
N GLU A 115 17.24 6.84 -0.49
CA GLU A 115 18.04 5.66 -0.13
C GLU A 115 18.82 5.11 -1.31
N LYS A 116 18.20 5.08 -2.49
CA LYS A 116 18.87 4.66 -3.72
C LYS A 116 20.04 5.56 -4.05
N ASP A 117 19.86 6.88 -3.97
CA ASP A 117 20.91 7.84 -4.26
C ASP A 117 22.06 7.72 -3.27
N ASP A 118 21.77 7.54 -1.99
CA ASP A 118 22.77 7.34 -0.94
C ASP A 118 23.59 6.07 -1.20
N GLN A 119 22.95 4.99 -1.60
CA GLN A 119 23.62 3.73 -1.94
C GLN A 119 24.51 3.86 -3.17
N SER A 120 24.11 4.64 -4.16
CA SER A 120 24.89 4.80 -5.38
C SER A 120 26.10 5.72 -5.18
N ASN A 121 26.15 6.48 -4.10
CA ASN A 121 27.28 7.36 -3.75
C ASN A 121 28.33 6.66 -2.87
N GLU A 122 28.06 5.45 -2.45
CA GLU A 122 29.04 4.63 -1.75
C GLU A 122 29.81 3.78 -2.76
#